data_e74ea737ab4fe6461e5b058cdb525e1b
#
_entry.id   e74ea737ab4fe6461e5b058cdb525e1b
#
_cell.length_a   1.000
_cell.length_b   1.000
_cell.length_c   1.000
_cell.angle_alpha   90.00
_cell.angle_beta   90.00
_cell.angle_gamma   90.00
#
_symmetry.space_group_name_H-M   'P 1'
#
loop_
_entity.id
_entity.type
_entity.pdbx_description
1 polymer ?
#
loop_
_entity_poly.entity_id
_entity_poly.type
_entity_poly.pdbx_seq_one_letter_code
_entity_poly.pdbx_strand_id
1 'polypeptide(L)'
;LANLGVEVFRIDAVPYIWKELGTSCRNLPQVRSIVRMLRIIVEMICPAVILKGEVVMEPKELPVYFGTESEPECHMLYGVSSMVNLWAALATRDTRMLKHQMDVIHSLPKNCYFVNYLRCHDDIGWGLDEEQEKKLEINPIRHKEYLYHFFEGTYPYSFARGELYNYDPATKDARSCGTTASLCGIE
;
A
#
# COMPACT_ATOMS: atom_id res chain seq x y z
N LEU A 1 -21.44 10.02 -12.08
CA LEU A 1 -20.72 10.49 -10.89
C LEU A 1 -19.89 11.73 -11.19
N ALA A 2 -19.09 11.77 -12.27
CA ALA A 2 -18.33 12.97 -12.64
C ALA A 2 -19.22 14.21 -12.76
N ASN A 3 -20.41 14.09 -13.39
CA ASN A 3 -21.40 15.16 -13.49
C ASN A 3 -21.97 15.61 -12.11
N LEU A 4 -21.75 14.86 -11.06
CA LEU A 4 -22.11 15.20 -9.69
C LEU A 4 -20.96 15.84 -8.91
N GLY A 5 -19.84 16.14 -9.58
CA GLY A 5 -18.68 16.78 -9.00
C GLY A 5 -17.63 15.83 -8.42
N VAL A 6 -17.68 14.53 -8.74
CA VAL A 6 -16.63 13.58 -8.34
C VAL A 6 -15.40 13.76 -9.22
N GLU A 7 -14.31 14.19 -8.65
CA GLU A 7 -13.05 14.49 -9.35
C GLU A 7 -12.04 13.34 -9.31
N VAL A 8 -12.13 12.46 -8.32
CA VAL A 8 -11.24 11.30 -8.18
C VAL A 8 -12.05 10.03 -7.99
N PHE A 9 -11.88 9.07 -8.90
CA PHE A 9 -12.44 7.73 -8.75
C PHE A 9 -11.39 6.78 -8.16
N ARG A 10 -11.68 6.23 -6.98
CA ARG A 10 -10.91 5.11 -6.42
C ARG A 10 -11.38 3.81 -7.06
N ILE A 11 -10.45 3.11 -7.71
CA ILE A 11 -10.69 1.78 -8.23
C ILE A 11 -10.21 0.80 -7.17
N ASP A 12 -11.16 0.08 -6.62
CA ASP A 12 -10.94 -0.89 -5.54
C ASP A 12 -10.24 -2.15 -6.03
N ALA A 13 -9.31 -2.67 -5.23
CA ALA A 13 -8.66 -3.97 -5.41
C ALA A 13 -8.24 -4.25 -6.87
N VAL A 14 -7.60 -3.29 -7.53
CA VAL A 14 -7.26 -3.33 -8.97
C VAL A 14 -6.64 -4.65 -9.41
N PRO A 15 -5.67 -5.26 -8.70
CA PRO A 15 -5.05 -6.53 -9.10
C PRO A 15 -6.03 -7.69 -9.23
N TYR A 16 -7.21 -7.59 -8.67
CA TYR A 16 -8.20 -8.66 -8.54
C TYR A 16 -9.46 -8.47 -9.37
N ILE A 17 -9.54 -7.43 -10.21
CA ILE A 17 -10.74 -7.11 -11.01
C ILE A 17 -11.11 -8.25 -11.97
N TRP A 18 -10.12 -8.95 -12.53
CA TRP A 18 -10.37 -10.08 -13.41
C TRP A 18 -10.22 -11.42 -12.68
N LYS A 19 -11.18 -12.33 -12.93
CA LYS A 19 -11.19 -13.67 -12.35
C LYS A 19 -11.16 -14.72 -13.45
N GLU A 20 -10.27 -15.70 -13.29
CA GLU A 20 -10.14 -16.82 -14.22
C GLU A 20 -9.83 -18.10 -13.44
N LEU A 21 -10.69 -19.11 -13.58
CA LEU A 21 -10.52 -20.39 -12.88
C LEU A 21 -9.19 -21.06 -13.25
N GLY A 22 -8.55 -21.65 -12.26
CA GLY A 22 -7.24 -22.27 -12.42
C GLY A 22 -6.05 -21.33 -12.40
N THR A 23 -6.26 -20.04 -12.17
CA THR A 23 -5.22 -19.03 -12.00
C THR A 23 -5.19 -18.48 -10.57
N SER A 24 -4.21 -17.63 -10.26
CA SER A 24 -4.18 -16.90 -8.99
C SER A 24 -5.29 -15.86 -8.84
N CYS A 25 -6.03 -15.54 -9.91
CA CYS A 25 -6.97 -14.43 -9.97
C CYS A 25 -6.38 -13.08 -9.53
N ARG A 26 -5.07 -12.91 -9.69
CA ARG A 26 -4.33 -11.72 -9.29
C ARG A 26 -3.36 -11.30 -10.40
N ASN A 27 -3.32 -10.03 -10.73
CA ASN A 27 -2.41 -9.43 -11.73
C ASN A 27 -2.54 -10.04 -13.14
N LEU A 28 -3.70 -10.57 -13.49
CA LEU A 28 -3.90 -11.14 -14.83
C LEU A 28 -3.87 -10.04 -15.90
N PRO A 29 -3.41 -10.34 -17.12
CA PRO A 29 -3.27 -9.34 -18.20
C PRO A 29 -4.54 -8.54 -18.50
N GLN A 30 -5.70 -9.16 -18.32
CA GLN A 30 -7.01 -8.53 -18.55
C GLN A 30 -7.27 -7.35 -17.60
N VAL A 31 -6.68 -7.37 -16.40
CA VAL A 31 -6.76 -6.25 -15.44
C VAL A 31 -6.24 -4.97 -16.10
N ARG A 32 -5.12 -5.08 -16.83
CA ARG A 32 -4.48 -3.95 -17.52
C ARG A 32 -5.39 -3.39 -18.59
N SER A 33 -5.99 -4.25 -19.40
CA SER A 33 -6.92 -3.86 -20.45
C SER A 33 -8.15 -3.12 -19.89
N ILE A 34 -8.67 -3.57 -18.76
CA ILE A 34 -9.82 -2.92 -18.10
C ILE A 34 -9.42 -1.53 -17.59
N VAL A 35 -8.27 -1.40 -16.91
CA VAL A 35 -7.82 -0.10 -16.38
C VAL A 35 -7.54 0.88 -17.52
N ARG A 36 -6.91 0.45 -18.62
CA ARG A 36 -6.68 1.26 -19.82
C ARG A 36 -8.00 1.73 -20.44
N MET A 37 -8.96 0.82 -20.56
CA MET A 37 -10.30 1.18 -21.06
C MET A 37 -10.95 2.26 -20.19
N LEU A 38 -10.92 2.10 -18.86
CA LEU A 38 -11.42 3.10 -17.92
C LEU A 38 -10.67 4.43 -18.07
N ARG A 39 -9.34 4.39 -18.23
CA ARG A 39 -8.52 5.58 -18.45
C ARG A 39 -8.92 6.33 -19.73
N ILE A 40 -9.04 5.62 -20.83
CA ILE A 40 -9.44 6.20 -22.12
C ILE A 40 -10.84 6.85 -22.03
N ILE A 41 -11.80 6.14 -21.43
CA ILE A 41 -13.16 6.66 -21.24
C ILE A 41 -13.15 7.96 -20.43
N VAL A 42 -12.41 7.99 -19.33
CA VAL A 42 -12.31 9.17 -18.46
C VAL A 42 -11.68 10.34 -19.22
N GLU A 43 -10.58 10.12 -19.93
CA GLU A 43 -9.91 11.17 -20.71
C GLU A 43 -10.77 11.75 -21.83
N MET A 44 -11.61 10.91 -22.46
CA MET A 44 -12.51 11.36 -23.53
C MET A 44 -13.73 12.13 -23.02
N ILE A 45 -14.29 11.73 -21.89
CA ILE A 45 -15.59 12.22 -21.41
C ILE A 45 -15.43 13.24 -20.28
N CYS A 46 -14.49 13.02 -19.39
CA CYS A 46 -14.27 13.79 -18.17
C CYS A 46 -12.77 13.99 -17.91
N PRO A 47 -12.03 14.74 -18.76
CA PRO A 47 -10.56 14.80 -18.72
C PRO A 47 -9.97 15.38 -17.42
N ALA A 48 -10.79 16.03 -16.59
CA ALA A 48 -10.39 16.52 -15.27
C ALA A 48 -10.49 15.46 -14.16
N VAL A 49 -11.04 14.27 -14.46
CA VAL A 49 -11.22 13.20 -13.48
C VAL A 49 -9.95 12.35 -13.40
N ILE A 50 -9.57 12.00 -12.17
CA ILE A 50 -8.39 11.21 -11.85
C ILE A 50 -8.81 9.79 -11.44
N LEU A 51 -8.13 8.79 -11.99
CA LEU A 51 -8.24 7.39 -11.56
C LEU A 51 -7.15 7.09 -10.54
N LYS A 52 -7.56 6.74 -9.32
CA LYS A 52 -6.70 6.32 -8.22
C LYS A 52 -6.87 4.82 -7.97
N GLY A 53 -5.85 4.03 -8.28
CA GLY A 53 -5.89 2.59 -8.09
C GLY A 53 -5.48 2.18 -6.67
N GLU A 54 -6.20 1.21 -6.10
CA GLU A 54 -5.75 0.51 -4.92
C GLU A 54 -4.97 -0.73 -5.35
N VAL A 55 -3.66 -0.67 -5.15
CA VAL A 55 -2.72 -1.72 -5.51
C VAL A 55 -1.77 -1.93 -4.33
N VAL A 56 -2.00 -2.99 -3.58
CA VAL A 56 -1.16 -3.35 -2.43
C VAL A 56 -0.14 -4.39 -2.89
N MET A 57 1.04 -3.93 -3.26
CA MET A 57 2.13 -4.74 -3.82
C MET A 57 3.49 -4.18 -3.44
N GLU A 58 4.55 -4.94 -3.70
CA GLU A 58 5.90 -4.44 -3.56
C GLU A 58 6.16 -3.24 -4.49
N PRO A 59 6.94 -2.23 -4.04
CA PRO A 59 7.17 -1.01 -4.82
C PRO A 59 7.65 -1.24 -6.25
N LYS A 60 8.48 -2.26 -6.47
CA LYS A 60 9.01 -2.63 -7.80
C LYS A 60 7.93 -3.12 -8.79
N GLU A 61 6.78 -3.58 -8.29
CA GLU A 61 5.67 -4.08 -9.10
C GLU A 61 4.65 -2.98 -9.43
N LEU A 62 4.68 -1.84 -8.73
CA LEU A 62 3.72 -0.75 -8.89
C LEU A 62 3.81 0.00 -10.23
N PRO A 63 4.99 0.22 -10.85
CA PRO A 63 5.09 1.00 -12.07
C PRO A 63 4.21 0.51 -13.21
N VAL A 64 4.00 -0.80 -13.29
CA VAL A 64 3.15 -1.38 -14.33
C VAL A 64 1.71 -0.86 -14.30
N TYR A 65 1.18 -0.47 -13.14
CA TYR A 65 -0.18 0.04 -12.95
C TYR A 65 -0.36 1.52 -13.32
N PHE A 66 0.73 2.22 -13.58
CA PHE A 66 0.69 3.55 -14.20
C PHE A 66 0.65 3.46 -15.74
N GLY A 67 1.04 2.30 -16.28
CA GLY A 67 1.15 2.09 -17.72
C GLY A 67 2.37 2.78 -18.33
N THR A 68 2.28 3.07 -19.61
CA THR A 68 3.29 3.81 -20.38
C THR A 68 2.69 5.10 -20.93
N GLU A 69 3.50 5.95 -21.56
CA GLU A 69 3.01 7.16 -22.23
C GLU A 69 2.00 6.83 -23.35
N SER A 70 2.22 5.74 -24.08
CA SER A 70 1.32 5.29 -25.15
C SER A 70 0.12 4.48 -24.68
N GLU A 71 0.21 3.89 -23.50
CA GLU A 71 -0.80 3.03 -22.89
C GLU A 71 -0.98 3.38 -21.42
N PRO A 72 -1.47 4.57 -21.08
CA PRO A 72 -1.61 5.02 -19.70
C PRO A 72 -2.70 4.24 -18.96
N GLU A 73 -2.48 4.02 -17.65
CA GLU A 73 -3.41 3.34 -16.76
C GLU A 73 -3.82 4.23 -15.58
N CYS A 74 -3.58 3.85 -14.33
CA CYS A 74 -3.92 4.71 -13.21
C CYS A 74 -3.13 6.03 -13.25
N HIS A 75 -3.78 7.13 -12.87
CA HIS A 75 -3.09 8.41 -12.69
C HIS A 75 -2.27 8.41 -11.42
N MET A 76 -2.77 7.77 -10.37
CA MET A 76 -2.09 7.66 -9.08
C MET A 76 -2.43 6.35 -8.38
N LEU A 77 -1.57 5.95 -7.46
CA LEU A 77 -1.76 4.80 -6.58
C LEU A 77 -1.63 5.21 -5.11
N TYR A 78 -2.07 4.35 -4.20
CA TYR A 78 -1.80 4.52 -2.78
C TYR A 78 -0.35 4.21 -2.44
N GLY A 79 0.27 5.07 -1.64
CA GLY A 79 1.62 4.88 -1.10
C GLY A 79 1.63 3.93 0.10
N VAL A 80 1.14 2.69 -0.08
CA VAL A 80 1.00 1.71 1.01
C VAL A 80 2.34 1.40 1.66
N SER A 81 3.37 1.15 0.86
CA SER A 81 4.71 0.85 1.38
C SER A 81 5.31 2.03 2.17
N SER A 82 5.02 3.27 1.75
CA SER A 82 5.44 4.46 2.50
C SER A 82 4.72 4.52 3.86
N MET A 83 3.44 4.25 3.89
CA MET A 83 2.64 4.21 5.11
C MET A 83 3.18 3.17 6.10
N VAL A 84 3.43 1.95 5.64
CA VAL A 84 3.97 0.88 6.50
C VAL A 84 5.35 1.23 7.05
N ASN A 85 6.24 1.77 6.21
CA ASN A 85 7.58 2.20 6.64
C ASN A 85 7.55 3.39 7.61
N LEU A 86 6.57 4.30 7.50
CA LEU A 86 6.39 5.38 8.48
C LEU A 86 6.00 4.82 9.86
N TRP A 87 5.05 3.90 9.92
CA TRP A 87 4.67 3.24 11.17
C TRP A 87 5.82 2.41 11.75
N ALA A 88 6.56 1.68 10.91
CA ALA A 88 7.73 0.92 11.36
C ALA A 88 8.80 1.85 11.95
N ALA A 89 9.09 2.98 11.28
CA ALA A 89 10.06 3.96 11.79
C ALA A 89 9.62 4.58 13.12
N LEU A 90 8.32 4.83 13.30
CA LEU A 90 7.78 5.34 14.55
C LEU A 90 7.96 4.34 15.71
N ALA A 91 7.65 3.07 15.48
CA ALA A 91 7.76 2.03 16.50
C ALA A 91 9.22 1.70 16.87
N THR A 92 10.07 1.59 15.87
CA THR A 92 11.48 1.19 16.04
C THR A 92 12.41 2.34 16.37
N ARG A 93 12.01 3.59 16.09
CA ARG A 93 12.87 4.79 16.09
C ARG A 93 14.07 4.66 15.14
N ASP A 94 13.91 3.83 14.09
CA ASP A 94 14.91 3.59 13.06
C ASP A 94 14.32 3.97 11.68
N THR A 95 14.94 4.91 11.01
CA THR A 95 14.47 5.44 9.72
C THR A 95 15.15 4.82 8.51
N ARG A 96 16.03 3.83 8.68
CA ARG A 96 16.80 3.26 7.56
C ARG A 96 15.90 2.60 6.50
N MET A 97 14.88 1.86 6.95
CA MET A 97 13.89 1.26 6.04
C MET A 97 13.03 2.33 5.35
N LEU A 98 12.59 3.35 6.07
CA LEU A 98 11.85 4.47 5.50
C LEU A 98 12.68 5.23 4.46
N LYS A 99 13.95 5.48 4.74
CA LYS A 99 14.86 6.12 3.78
C LYS A 99 14.99 5.28 2.51
N HIS A 100 15.25 3.98 2.66
CA HIS A 100 15.29 3.06 1.51
C HIS A 100 14.01 3.14 0.68
N GLN A 101 12.83 3.11 1.32
CA GLN A 101 11.55 3.23 0.62
C GLN A 101 11.42 4.54 -0.16
N MET A 102 11.88 5.67 0.41
CA MET A 102 11.89 6.95 -0.29
C MET A 102 12.84 6.94 -1.48
N ASP A 103 14.03 6.35 -1.34
CA ASP A 103 14.99 6.21 -2.44
C ASP A 103 14.41 5.36 -3.59
N VAL A 104 13.70 4.27 -3.27
CA VAL A 104 12.98 3.45 -4.26
C VAL A 104 11.92 4.28 -5.00
N ILE A 105 11.07 5.01 -4.27
CA ILE A 105 10.04 5.86 -4.89
C ILE A 105 10.65 6.93 -5.78
N HIS A 106 11.71 7.59 -5.33
CA HIS A 106 12.41 8.62 -6.12
C HIS A 106 13.08 8.07 -7.38
N SER A 107 13.38 6.77 -7.41
CA SER A 107 13.94 6.11 -8.59
C SER A 107 12.89 5.74 -9.65
N LEU A 108 11.61 5.79 -9.32
CA LEU A 108 10.52 5.47 -10.24
C LEU A 108 10.36 6.57 -11.31
N PRO A 109 9.75 6.23 -12.46
CA PRO A 109 9.42 7.23 -13.48
C PRO A 109 8.61 8.39 -12.91
N LYS A 110 8.83 9.60 -13.43
CA LYS A 110 8.21 10.83 -12.92
C LYS A 110 6.68 10.87 -13.04
N ASN A 111 6.10 10.04 -13.87
CA ASN A 111 4.65 9.88 -14.01
C ASN A 111 4.03 8.94 -12.97
N CYS A 112 4.82 8.37 -12.06
CA CYS A 112 4.35 7.53 -10.96
C CYS A 112 4.00 8.39 -9.75
N TYR A 113 2.73 8.76 -9.61
CA TYR A 113 2.25 9.57 -8.48
C TYR A 113 1.62 8.72 -7.40
N PHE A 114 1.96 9.01 -6.13
CA PHE A 114 1.42 8.30 -4.98
C PHE A 114 0.65 9.23 -4.06
N VAL A 115 -0.50 8.74 -3.58
CA VAL A 115 -1.22 9.38 -2.48
C VAL A 115 -0.63 8.85 -1.17
N ASN A 116 0.06 9.71 -0.45
CA ASN A 116 0.56 9.38 0.88
C ASN A 116 -0.56 9.54 1.91
N TYR A 117 -0.63 8.60 2.84
CA TYR A 117 -1.61 8.57 3.91
C TYR A 117 -1.03 7.85 5.13
N LEU A 118 -1.60 8.10 6.30
CA LEU A 118 -1.21 7.41 7.53
C LEU A 118 -2.15 6.24 7.84
N ARG A 119 -3.44 6.46 7.66
CA ARG A 119 -4.48 5.45 7.88
C ARG A 119 -5.61 5.61 6.87
N CYS A 120 -6.29 4.50 6.59
CA CYS A 120 -7.54 4.45 5.85
C CYS A 120 -8.52 3.50 6.58
N HIS A 121 -9.56 3.04 5.93
CA HIS A 121 -10.52 2.08 6.46
C HIS A 121 -9.99 0.65 6.56
N ASP A 122 -8.87 0.36 5.90
CA ASP A 122 -8.25 -0.97 5.94
C ASP A 122 -7.28 -1.11 7.13
N ASP A 123 -6.92 -2.33 7.44
CA ASP A 123 -5.87 -2.69 8.39
C ASP A 123 -4.45 -2.39 7.85
N ILE A 124 -3.46 -2.39 8.72
CA ILE A 124 -2.05 -2.30 8.34
C ILE A 124 -1.51 -3.71 8.14
N GLY A 125 -1.18 -4.05 6.89
CA GLY A 125 -0.38 -5.23 6.58
C GLY A 125 1.11 -4.87 6.60
N TRP A 126 1.91 -5.62 7.35
CA TRP A 126 3.34 -5.33 7.56
C TRP A 126 4.22 -5.87 6.42
N GLY A 127 3.92 -5.44 5.18
CA GLY A 127 4.69 -5.77 3.98
C GLY A 127 5.90 -4.86 3.80
N LEU A 128 6.99 -5.14 4.50
CA LEU A 128 8.27 -4.46 4.34
C LEU A 128 9.15 -5.21 3.32
N ASP A 129 10.20 -4.55 2.82
CA ASP A 129 11.18 -5.16 1.93
C ASP A 129 12.12 -6.07 2.73
N GLU A 130 11.83 -7.37 2.71
CA GLU A 130 12.62 -8.38 3.45
C GLU A 130 14.07 -8.48 2.98
N GLU A 131 14.37 -8.23 1.70
CA GLU A 131 15.74 -8.25 1.20
C GLU A 131 16.53 -7.09 1.80
N GLN A 132 15.91 -5.92 1.87
CA GLN A 132 16.54 -4.76 2.50
C GLN A 132 16.66 -4.91 4.01
N GLU A 133 15.67 -5.50 4.68
CA GLU A 133 15.77 -5.82 6.11
C GLU A 133 16.99 -6.71 6.40
N LYS A 134 17.15 -7.77 5.62
CA LYS A 134 18.31 -8.69 5.75
C LYS A 134 19.66 -7.98 5.51
N LYS A 135 19.74 -7.06 4.55
CA LYS A 135 20.94 -6.23 4.31
C LYS A 135 21.26 -5.31 5.50
N LEU A 136 20.24 -4.89 6.23
CA LEU A 136 20.37 -4.07 7.43
C LEU A 136 20.54 -4.90 8.71
N GLU A 137 20.71 -6.22 8.58
CA GLU A 137 20.82 -7.16 9.71
C GLU A 137 19.54 -7.23 10.56
N ILE A 138 18.40 -6.90 9.97
CA ILE A 138 17.09 -7.01 10.61
C ILE A 138 16.48 -8.36 10.24
N ASN A 139 16.02 -9.12 11.22
CA ASN A 139 15.26 -10.34 10.95
C ASN A 139 13.82 -10.02 10.62
N PRO A 140 13.31 -10.30 9.38
CA PRO A 140 11.99 -9.86 8.94
C PRO A 140 10.85 -10.40 9.81
N ILE A 141 10.92 -11.67 10.22
CA ILE A 141 9.87 -12.31 11.04
C ILE A 141 9.78 -11.63 12.41
N ARG A 142 10.92 -11.45 13.09
CA ARG A 142 10.95 -10.79 14.40
C ARG A 142 10.60 -9.32 14.33
N HIS A 143 10.97 -8.65 13.24
CA HIS A 143 10.62 -7.25 13.03
C HIS A 143 9.11 -7.09 12.89
N LYS A 144 8.47 -7.91 12.04
CA LYS A 144 7.03 -7.94 11.90
C LYS A 144 6.32 -8.24 13.22
N GLU A 145 6.80 -9.27 13.96
CA GLU A 145 6.30 -9.65 15.29
C GLU A 145 6.38 -8.48 16.28
N TYR A 146 7.51 -7.77 16.28
CA TYR A 146 7.69 -6.55 17.09
C TYR A 146 6.68 -5.48 16.71
N LEU A 147 6.47 -5.20 15.41
CA LEU A 147 5.61 -4.13 14.92
C LEU A 147 4.15 -4.35 15.32
N TYR A 148 3.59 -5.53 15.04
CA TYR A 148 2.18 -5.75 15.37
C TYR A 148 1.93 -5.81 16.89
N HIS A 149 2.82 -6.35 17.69
CA HIS A 149 2.71 -6.29 19.16
C HIS A 149 2.92 -4.87 19.71
N PHE A 150 3.80 -4.10 19.10
CA PHE A 150 3.95 -2.69 19.46
C PHE A 150 2.63 -1.94 19.24
N PHE A 151 2.01 -2.07 18.07
CA PHE A 151 0.79 -1.35 17.75
C PHE A 151 -0.46 -1.92 18.42
N GLU A 152 -0.47 -3.18 18.82
CA GLU A 152 -1.46 -3.74 19.74
C GLU A 152 -1.35 -3.15 21.16
N GLY A 153 -0.17 -2.67 21.56
CA GLY A 153 0.07 -2.12 22.88
C GLY A 153 0.57 -3.14 23.92
N THR A 154 0.80 -4.39 23.51
CA THR A 154 1.28 -5.46 24.41
C THR A 154 2.79 -5.46 24.58
N TYR A 155 3.53 -4.78 23.70
CA TYR A 155 4.97 -4.69 23.82
C TYR A 155 5.41 -3.68 24.91
N PRO A 156 6.43 -3.97 25.72
CA PRO A 156 6.93 -3.04 26.72
C PRO A 156 7.30 -1.68 26.10
N TYR A 157 6.87 -0.61 26.76
CA TYR A 157 7.07 0.78 26.31
C TYR A 157 6.28 1.20 25.07
N SER A 158 5.36 0.38 24.58
CA SER A 158 4.42 0.84 23.56
C SER A 158 3.48 1.90 24.13
N PHE A 159 3.22 2.91 23.34
CA PHE A 159 2.17 3.91 23.59
C PHE A 159 0.89 3.61 22.82
N ALA A 160 0.94 2.68 21.86
CA ALA A 160 -0.17 2.39 20.96
C ALA A 160 -1.31 1.64 21.66
N ARG A 161 -2.53 1.82 21.12
CA ARG A 161 -3.77 1.18 21.59
C ARG A 161 -4.56 0.66 20.39
N GLY A 162 -3.90 -0.13 19.55
CA GLY A 162 -4.54 -0.80 18.42
C GLY A 162 -4.99 -2.21 18.77
N GLU A 163 -5.43 -2.93 17.76
CA GLU A 163 -5.84 -4.33 17.88
C GLU A 163 -5.10 -5.20 16.86
N LEU A 164 -4.78 -6.41 17.28
CA LEU A 164 -4.24 -7.44 16.42
C LEU A 164 -5.37 -8.00 15.54
N TYR A 165 -5.10 -8.15 14.26
CA TYR A 165 -6.07 -8.67 13.31
C TYR A 165 -5.46 -9.78 12.44
N ASN A 166 -6.24 -10.83 12.21
CA ASN A 166 -5.91 -11.92 11.28
C ASN A 166 -4.55 -12.58 11.54
N TYR A 167 -4.27 -12.91 12.81
CA TYR A 167 -3.03 -13.61 13.19
C TYR A 167 -3.02 -15.03 12.65
N ASP A 168 -1.95 -15.38 11.91
CA ASP A 168 -1.67 -16.73 11.45
C ASP A 168 -0.51 -17.34 12.24
N PRO A 169 -0.76 -18.33 13.12
CA PRO A 169 0.29 -18.93 13.93
C PRO A 169 1.32 -19.75 13.13
N ALA A 170 0.98 -20.17 11.91
CA ALA A 170 1.90 -20.95 11.06
C ALA A 170 2.99 -20.08 10.44
N THR A 171 2.63 -18.89 9.99
CA THR A 171 3.54 -17.91 9.36
C THR A 171 4.00 -16.84 10.32
N LYS A 172 3.37 -16.72 11.49
CA LYS A 172 3.51 -15.60 12.44
C LYS A 172 3.21 -14.25 11.78
N ASP A 173 2.34 -14.26 10.79
CA ASP A 173 1.85 -13.05 10.16
C ASP A 173 0.63 -12.50 10.90
N ALA A 174 0.53 -11.19 10.97
CA ALA A 174 -0.61 -10.49 11.54
C ALA A 174 -0.72 -9.10 10.95
N ARG A 175 -1.89 -8.51 11.13
CA ARG A 175 -2.19 -7.13 10.74
C ARG A 175 -2.57 -6.32 11.96
N SER A 176 -2.50 -5.01 11.87
CA SER A 176 -2.86 -4.10 12.95
C SER A 176 -4.02 -3.21 12.56
N CYS A 177 -5.01 -3.11 13.45
CA CYS A 177 -6.13 -2.19 13.34
C CYS A 177 -6.00 -1.06 14.37
N GLY A 178 -6.51 0.10 14.01
CA GLY A 178 -6.55 1.27 14.88
C GLY A 178 -6.70 2.56 14.10
N THR A 179 -7.21 3.59 14.76
CA THR A 179 -7.19 4.95 14.23
C THR A 179 -5.78 5.53 14.30
N THR A 180 -5.51 6.62 13.61
CA THR A 180 -4.21 7.32 13.76
C THR A 180 -4.00 7.74 15.22
N ALA A 181 -5.06 8.19 15.90
CA ALA A 181 -4.99 8.63 17.29
C ALA A 181 -4.66 7.47 18.23
N SER A 182 -5.38 6.34 18.14
CA SER A 182 -5.14 5.17 18.99
C SER A 182 -3.73 4.58 18.76
N LEU A 183 -3.27 4.50 17.49
CA LEU A 183 -1.93 3.99 17.19
C LEU A 183 -0.80 4.94 17.63
N CYS A 184 -1.10 6.23 17.79
CA CYS A 184 -0.17 7.23 18.35
C CYS A 184 -0.31 7.39 19.87
N GLY A 185 -1.23 6.68 20.52
CA GLY A 185 -1.47 6.77 21.96
C GLY A 185 -2.05 8.12 22.43
N ILE A 186 -2.81 8.76 21.56
CA ILE A 186 -3.40 10.09 21.83
C ILE A 186 -4.85 9.96 22.36
N GLU A 187 -5.47 8.81 22.25
CA GLU A 187 -6.81 8.48 22.78
C GLU A 187 -6.73 7.89 24.16
#